data_8d396f838d06850f148757bbc564b42a
#
_entry.id   8d396f838d06850f148757bbc564b42a
#
_cell.length_a   1.000
_cell.length_b   1.000
_cell.length_c   1.000
_cell.angle_alpha   90.00
_cell.angle_beta   90.00
_cell.angle_gamma   90.00
#
_symmetry.space_group_name_H-M   'P 1'
#
loop_
_entity.id
_entity.type
_entity.pdbx_description
1 polymer ?
#
loop_
_entity_poly.entity_id
_entity_poly.type
_entity_poly.pdbx_seq_one_letter_code
_entity_poly.pdbx_strand_id
1 'polypeptide(L)'
;MTGSVIVGVDGSETAYKAASRAATLAEGLDAELVVVSAHITGNTEVVHIGNDTWILDDAEQALKLAEQVAVKLREQHPSVKVRPAAGRGKPQDVLIEEAERVGAQLLVVGNVGMKGLRRVLGSVAWSVVHNAPCDVLVVKTAS
;
A
#
# COMPACT_ATOMS: atom_id res chain seq x y z
N MET A 1 18.53 -12.72 -3.06
CA MET A 1 17.36 -11.88 -2.86
C MET A 1 16.12 -12.74 -2.84
N THR A 2 15.31 -12.56 -1.89
CA THR A 2 14.36 -13.55 -1.48
C THR A 2 12.90 -13.21 -1.71
N GLY A 3 12.56 -12.29 -2.49
CA GLY A 3 11.17 -12.04 -2.82
C GLY A 3 10.66 -10.70 -2.34
N SER A 4 9.37 -10.51 -2.49
CA SER A 4 8.73 -9.22 -2.24
C SER A 4 7.46 -9.40 -1.42
N VAL A 5 7.23 -8.46 -0.53
CA VAL A 5 5.99 -8.30 0.22
C VAL A 5 5.31 -7.04 -0.30
N ILE A 6 4.02 -7.12 -0.59
CA ILE A 6 3.23 -6.00 -1.09
C ILE A 6 2.26 -5.54 -0.01
N VAL A 7 2.11 -4.24 0.16
CA VAL A 7 1.08 -3.68 1.04
C VAL A 7 0.45 -2.45 0.39
N GLY A 8 -0.85 -2.30 0.52
CA GLY A 8 -1.57 -1.16 0.00
C GLY A 8 -1.73 -0.06 1.05
N VAL A 9 -1.63 1.19 0.63
CA VAL A 9 -1.85 2.35 1.48
C VAL A 9 -2.79 3.34 0.81
N ASP A 10 -3.59 4.03 1.63
CA ASP A 10 -4.56 5.02 1.16
C ASP A 10 -4.55 6.31 1.99
N GLY A 11 -3.53 6.46 2.84
CA GLY A 11 -3.43 7.61 3.73
C GLY A 11 -4.11 7.44 5.08
N SER A 12 -4.86 6.36 5.28
CA SER A 12 -5.54 6.11 6.55
C SER A 12 -4.58 5.52 7.59
N GLU A 13 -4.93 5.67 8.87
CA GLU A 13 -4.18 5.07 9.97
C GLU A 13 -4.23 3.54 9.91
N THR A 14 -5.36 2.98 9.52
CA THR A 14 -5.50 1.52 9.42
C THR A 14 -4.58 0.96 8.34
N ALA A 15 -4.48 1.64 7.20
CA ALA A 15 -3.54 1.24 6.15
C ALA A 15 -2.10 1.35 6.61
N TYR A 16 -1.76 2.40 7.38
CA TYR A 16 -0.41 2.54 7.93
C TYR A 16 -0.08 1.43 8.93
N LYS A 17 -1.04 1.01 9.75
CA LYS A 17 -0.85 -0.14 10.66
C LYS A 17 -0.55 -1.41 9.88
N ALA A 18 -1.26 -1.65 8.79
CA ALA A 18 -0.98 -2.79 7.93
C ALA A 18 0.41 -2.69 7.29
N ALA A 19 0.80 -1.50 6.85
CA ALA A 19 2.11 -1.27 6.26
C ALA A 19 3.24 -1.49 7.27
N SER A 20 3.04 -1.04 8.51
CA SER A 20 4.01 -1.25 9.57
C SER A 20 4.19 -2.74 9.89
N ARG A 21 3.10 -3.50 9.93
CA ARG A 21 3.15 -4.94 10.12
C ARG A 21 3.86 -5.63 8.95
N ALA A 22 3.59 -5.16 7.73
CA ALA A 22 4.22 -5.69 6.54
C ALA A 22 5.74 -5.47 6.55
N ALA A 23 6.20 -4.33 7.05
CA ALA A 23 7.63 -4.05 7.17
C ALA A 23 8.31 -5.01 8.16
N THR A 24 7.66 -5.28 9.30
CA THR A 24 8.17 -6.25 10.26
C THR A 24 8.29 -7.64 9.63
N LEU A 25 7.29 -8.04 8.86
CA LEU A 25 7.31 -9.33 8.18
C LEU A 25 8.38 -9.40 7.09
N ALA A 26 8.52 -8.34 6.30
CA ALA A 26 9.55 -8.27 5.27
C ALA A 26 10.95 -8.39 5.88
N GLU A 27 11.17 -7.78 7.03
CA GLU A 27 12.43 -7.91 7.76
C GLU A 27 12.71 -9.36 8.14
N GLY A 28 11.73 -10.02 8.72
CA GLY A 28 11.87 -11.42 9.12
C GLY A 28 12.03 -12.38 7.94
N LEU A 29 11.46 -12.04 6.80
CA LEU A 29 11.54 -12.86 5.59
C LEU A 29 12.76 -12.51 4.70
N ASP A 30 13.52 -11.50 5.07
CA ASP A 30 14.61 -10.96 4.26
C ASP A 30 14.11 -10.59 2.85
N ALA A 31 12.96 -9.95 2.78
CA ALA A 31 12.30 -9.57 1.54
C ALA A 31 12.24 -8.06 1.39
N GLU A 32 12.08 -7.57 0.15
CA GLU A 32 11.80 -6.16 -0.03
C GLU A 32 10.31 -5.91 0.25
N LEU A 33 9.99 -4.68 0.62
CA LEU A 33 8.61 -4.25 0.81
C LEU A 33 8.25 -3.25 -0.28
N VAL A 34 7.13 -3.50 -0.97
CA VAL A 34 6.58 -2.57 -1.96
C VAL A 34 5.33 -1.95 -1.36
N VAL A 35 5.35 -0.64 -1.19
CA VAL A 35 4.22 0.12 -0.67
C VAL A 35 3.47 0.68 -1.88
N VAL A 36 2.22 0.28 -2.04
CA VAL A 36 1.45 0.56 -3.25
C VAL A 36 0.25 1.45 -2.93
N SER A 37 0.10 2.51 -3.71
CA SER A 37 -1.07 3.39 -3.65
C SER A 37 -1.80 3.34 -4.99
N ALA A 38 -3.12 3.20 -4.95
CA ALA A 38 -3.95 3.17 -6.14
C ALA A 38 -4.54 4.55 -6.41
N HIS A 39 -4.75 4.86 -7.69
CA HIS A 39 -5.38 6.11 -8.08
C HIS A 39 -6.37 5.88 -9.21
N ILE A 40 -7.36 6.78 -9.27
CA ILE A 40 -8.33 6.81 -10.35
C ILE A 40 -7.98 8.02 -11.23
N THR A 41 -8.00 7.85 -12.53
CA THR A 41 -7.58 8.91 -13.44
C THR A 41 -8.58 10.02 -13.59
N GLY A 42 -8.06 11.19 -13.96
CA GLY A 42 -8.86 12.32 -14.42
C GLY A 42 -8.94 13.48 -13.45
N ASN A 43 -8.46 13.34 -12.23
CA ASN A 43 -8.48 14.43 -11.27
C ASN A 43 -7.11 15.07 -11.17
N THR A 44 -7.10 16.39 -11.16
CA THR A 44 -5.91 17.18 -10.87
C THR A 44 -6.17 18.05 -9.67
N GLU A 45 -5.14 18.31 -8.90
CA GLU A 45 -5.22 19.20 -7.76
C GLU A 45 -4.20 20.31 -7.91
N VAL A 46 -4.63 21.53 -7.63
CA VAL A 46 -3.76 22.70 -7.64
C VAL A 46 -3.27 22.93 -6.22
N VAL A 47 -1.97 22.89 -6.03
CA VAL A 47 -1.36 23.07 -4.71
C VAL A 47 -0.51 24.34 -4.74
N HIS A 48 -0.70 25.19 -3.75
CA HIS A 48 0.08 26.42 -3.58
C HIS A 48 1.10 26.23 -2.46
N ILE A 49 2.37 26.42 -2.80
CA ILE A 49 3.48 26.36 -1.84
C ILE A 49 4.24 27.68 -1.96
N GLY A 50 4.05 28.55 -0.94
CA GLY A 50 4.61 29.89 -1.01
C GLY A 50 4.02 30.68 -2.17
N ASN A 51 4.86 31.16 -3.07
CA ASN A 51 4.45 31.86 -4.29
C ASN A 51 4.32 30.93 -5.49
N ASP A 52 4.59 29.66 -5.31
CA ASP A 52 4.57 28.68 -6.40
C ASP A 52 3.24 27.96 -6.46
N THR A 53 2.81 27.63 -7.67
CA THR A 53 1.60 26.87 -7.92
C THR A 53 2.00 25.55 -8.55
N TRP A 54 1.57 24.45 -7.95
CA TRP A 54 1.84 23.10 -8.44
C TRP A 54 0.53 22.44 -8.86
N ILE A 55 0.56 21.76 -10.00
CA ILE A 55 -0.58 20.97 -10.46
C ILE A 55 -0.16 19.50 -10.34
N LEU A 56 -0.85 18.76 -9.45
CA LEU A 56 -0.56 17.36 -9.23
C LEU A 56 -1.73 16.54 -9.74
N ASP A 57 -1.48 15.58 -10.62
CA ASP A 57 -2.49 14.64 -11.03
C ASP A 57 -2.59 13.49 -10.00
N ASP A 58 -3.59 12.62 -10.18
CA ASP A 58 -3.83 11.52 -9.25
C ASP A 58 -2.63 10.58 -9.16
N ALA A 59 -1.94 10.33 -10.25
CA ALA A 59 -0.78 9.44 -10.27
C ALA A 59 0.36 10.00 -9.42
N GLU A 60 0.62 11.30 -9.53
CA GLU A 60 1.65 11.95 -8.74
C GLU A 60 1.31 11.97 -7.26
N GLN A 61 0.04 12.23 -6.93
CA GLN A 61 -0.45 12.23 -5.55
C GLN A 61 -0.33 10.84 -4.93
N ALA A 62 -0.72 9.81 -5.66
CA ALA A 62 -0.64 8.44 -5.19
C ALA A 62 0.80 8.01 -4.94
N LEU A 63 1.71 8.32 -5.87
CA LEU A 63 3.11 7.99 -5.70
C LEU A 63 3.71 8.73 -4.51
N LYS A 64 3.35 9.99 -4.34
CA LYS A 64 3.83 10.79 -3.22
C LYS A 64 3.36 10.22 -1.89
N LEU A 65 2.12 9.77 -1.80
CA LEU A 65 1.59 9.11 -0.61
C LEU A 65 2.38 7.84 -0.30
N ALA A 66 2.59 6.99 -1.28
CA ALA A 66 3.36 5.76 -1.11
C ALA A 66 4.79 6.07 -0.67
N GLU A 67 5.39 7.12 -1.23
CA GLU A 67 6.74 7.53 -0.87
C GLU A 67 6.83 8.04 0.56
N GLN A 68 5.85 8.81 1.02
CA GLN A 68 5.82 9.29 2.40
C GLN A 68 5.75 8.13 3.39
N VAL A 69 4.95 7.12 3.10
CA VAL A 69 4.88 5.93 3.94
C VAL A 69 6.20 5.16 3.88
N ALA A 70 6.78 5.01 2.70
CA ALA A 70 8.05 4.31 2.52
C ALA A 70 9.18 4.97 3.34
N VAL A 71 9.23 6.30 3.37
CA VAL A 71 10.24 7.03 4.14
C VAL A 71 10.12 6.69 5.63
N LYS A 72 8.90 6.73 6.17
CA LYS A 72 8.67 6.40 7.58
C LYS A 72 9.06 4.96 7.90
N LEU A 73 8.74 4.03 7.02
CA LEU A 73 9.05 2.63 7.24
C LEU A 73 10.54 2.35 7.15
N ARG A 74 11.27 3.04 6.27
CA ARG A 74 12.73 2.93 6.19
C ARG A 74 13.39 3.40 7.47
N GLU A 75 12.87 4.44 8.10
CA GLU A 75 13.39 4.95 9.36
C GLU A 75 13.20 3.95 10.50
N GLN A 76 12.06 3.26 10.52
CA GLN A 76 11.74 2.28 11.56
C GLN A 76 12.37 0.92 11.30
N HIS A 77 12.63 0.59 10.05
CA HIS A 77 13.16 -0.71 9.62
C HIS A 77 14.33 -0.51 8.66
N PRO A 78 15.50 -0.04 9.17
CA PRO A 78 16.62 0.32 8.27
C PRO A 78 17.17 -0.84 7.45
N SER A 79 16.95 -2.08 7.89
CA SER A 79 17.43 -3.25 7.16
C SER A 79 16.51 -3.68 6.02
N VAL A 80 15.32 -3.10 5.92
CA VAL A 80 14.34 -3.47 4.90
C VAL A 80 14.46 -2.51 3.72
N LYS A 81 14.54 -3.06 2.53
CA LYS A 81 14.45 -2.25 1.32
C LYS A 81 12.98 -1.97 1.06
N VAL A 82 12.58 -0.70 1.19
CA VAL A 82 11.20 -0.27 1.00
C VAL A 82 11.11 0.56 -0.28
N ARG A 83 10.22 0.20 -1.17
CA ARG A 83 10.03 0.86 -2.45
C ARG A 83 8.58 1.31 -2.61
N PRO A 84 8.34 2.57 -3.01
CA PRO A 84 6.99 3.03 -3.31
C PRO A 84 6.58 2.64 -4.72
N ALA A 85 5.28 2.46 -4.92
CA ALA A 85 4.71 2.23 -6.25
C ALA A 85 3.31 2.81 -6.28
N ALA A 86 2.86 3.17 -7.46
CA ALA A 86 1.50 3.64 -7.67
C ALA A 86 0.93 2.93 -8.90
N GLY A 87 -0.37 2.68 -8.88
CA GLY A 87 -1.04 2.06 -10.00
C GLY A 87 -2.41 2.67 -10.22
N ARG A 88 -2.86 2.57 -11.46
CA ARG A 88 -4.16 3.09 -11.88
C ARG A 88 -5.22 2.02 -11.78
N GLY A 89 -6.32 2.31 -11.11
CA GLY A 89 -7.45 1.43 -11.00
C GLY A 89 -7.95 1.29 -9.58
N LYS A 90 -8.82 0.31 -9.38
CA LYS A 90 -9.31 0.00 -8.03
C LYS A 90 -8.19 -0.57 -7.19
N PRO A 91 -8.15 -0.27 -5.88
CA PRO A 91 -7.06 -0.73 -5.02
C PRO A 91 -6.80 -2.23 -5.10
N GLN A 92 -7.85 -3.05 -5.07
CA GLN A 92 -7.69 -4.51 -5.14
C GLN A 92 -7.02 -4.96 -6.44
N ASP A 93 -7.39 -4.35 -7.55
CA ASP A 93 -6.82 -4.70 -8.85
C ASP A 93 -5.36 -4.26 -8.95
N VAL A 94 -5.05 -3.07 -8.46
CA VAL A 94 -3.69 -2.54 -8.46
C VAL A 94 -2.76 -3.41 -7.61
N LEU A 95 -3.23 -3.84 -6.44
CA LEU A 95 -2.45 -4.70 -5.56
C LEU A 95 -2.17 -6.06 -6.19
N ILE A 96 -3.17 -6.66 -6.82
CA ILE A 96 -3.05 -7.95 -7.47
C ILE A 96 -2.10 -7.86 -8.67
N GLU A 97 -2.25 -6.82 -9.49
CA GLU A 97 -1.37 -6.60 -10.64
C GLU A 97 0.09 -6.41 -10.21
N GLU A 98 0.32 -5.64 -9.16
CA GLU A 98 1.67 -5.44 -8.67
C GLU A 98 2.27 -6.74 -8.12
N ALA A 99 1.47 -7.52 -7.39
CA ALA A 99 1.90 -8.82 -6.88
C ALA A 99 2.29 -9.76 -8.03
N GLU A 100 1.51 -9.77 -9.09
CA GLU A 100 1.82 -10.57 -10.28
C GLU A 100 3.10 -10.08 -10.97
N ARG A 101 3.22 -8.76 -11.12
CA ARG A 101 4.36 -8.16 -11.83
C ARG A 101 5.70 -8.47 -11.17
N VAL A 102 5.75 -8.43 -9.83
CA VAL A 102 7.00 -8.66 -9.09
C VAL A 102 7.17 -10.08 -8.59
N GLY A 103 6.17 -10.94 -8.80
CA GLY A 103 6.21 -12.30 -8.28
C GLY A 103 6.21 -12.30 -6.75
N ALA A 104 5.32 -11.55 -6.14
CA ALA A 104 5.29 -11.39 -4.68
C ALA A 104 5.04 -12.71 -3.97
N GLN A 105 5.66 -12.89 -2.82
CA GLN A 105 5.40 -14.05 -1.97
C GLN A 105 4.28 -13.80 -0.96
N LEU A 106 3.99 -12.54 -0.66
CA LEU A 106 2.99 -12.19 0.34
C LEU A 106 2.36 -10.84 0.00
N LEU A 107 1.05 -10.77 0.12
CA LEU A 107 0.30 -9.52 -0.02
C LEU A 107 -0.38 -9.23 1.30
N VAL A 108 -0.17 -8.04 1.84
CA VAL A 108 -0.68 -7.65 3.17
C VAL A 108 -1.75 -6.59 3.00
N VAL A 109 -2.89 -6.80 3.63
CA VAL A 109 -4.00 -5.83 3.63
C VAL A 109 -4.57 -5.69 5.03
N GLY A 110 -5.17 -4.54 5.32
CA GLY A 110 -5.92 -4.36 6.56
C GLY A 110 -7.28 -5.04 6.47
N ASN A 111 -7.84 -5.39 7.62
CA ASN A 111 -9.13 -6.10 7.68
C ASN A 111 -10.34 -5.19 7.42
N VAL A 112 -10.19 -3.87 7.54
CA VAL A 112 -11.29 -2.92 7.33
C VAL A 112 -10.84 -1.81 6.40
N GLY A 113 -11.82 -1.23 5.69
CA GLY A 113 -11.58 -0.04 4.90
C GLY A 113 -11.63 1.23 5.75
N MET A 114 -11.58 2.38 5.10
CA MET A 114 -11.59 3.68 5.78
C MET A 114 -12.82 3.91 6.66
N LYS A 115 -13.93 3.27 6.35
CA LYS A 115 -15.18 3.44 7.09
C LYS A 115 -15.32 2.49 8.28
N GLY A 116 -14.38 1.56 8.46
CA GLY A 116 -14.25 0.81 9.69
C GLY A 116 -15.40 -0.09 10.10
N LEU A 117 -15.96 -0.85 9.18
CA LEU A 117 -16.98 -1.85 9.51
C LEU A 117 -16.30 -3.04 10.20
N ARG A 118 -16.44 -3.12 11.51
CA ARG A 118 -15.59 -3.99 12.35
C ARG A 118 -15.81 -5.50 12.21
N ARG A 119 -17.00 -5.91 11.80
CA ARG A 119 -17.35 -7.35 11.75
C ARG A 119 -17.37 -7.91 10.34
N VAL A 120 -17.13 -7.07 9.37
CA VAL A 120 -17.15 -7.44 7.96
C VAL A 120 -15.77 -7.14 7.38
N LEU A 121 -15.21 -8.11 6.69
CA LEU A 121 -13.96 -7.91 5.98
C LEU A 121 -14.18 -6.84 4.92
N GLY A 122 -13.29 -5.84 4.85
CA GLY A 122 -13.39 -4.77 3.85
C GLY A 122 -13.38 -5.32 2.43
N SER A 123 -13.98 -4.57 1.49
CA SER A 123 -14.11 -5.03 0.11
C SER A 123 -12.76 -5.28 -0.56
N VAL A 124 -11.77 -4.45 -0.27
CA VAL A 124 -10.43 -4.65 -0.83
C VAL A 124 -9.81 -5.94 -0.29
N ALA A 125 -9.85 -6.13 1.03
CA ALA A 125 -9.30 -7.34 1.65
C ALA A 125 -10.02 -8.59 1.16
N TRP A 126 -11.35 -8.53 1.06
CA TRP A 126 -12.15 -9.66 0.59
C TRP A 126 -11.74 -10.05 -0.84
N SER A 127 -11.64 -9.08 -1.73
CA SER A 127 -11.27 -9.32 -3.11
C SER A 127 -9.84 -9.85 -3.25
N VAL A 128 -8.92 -9.27 -2.48
CA VAL A 128 -7.52 -9.69 -2.52
C VAL A 128 -7.37 -11.13 -2.05
N VAL A 129 -8.04 -11.49 -0.94
CA VAL A 129 -8.00 -12.87 -0.42
C VAL A 129 -8.45 -13.87 -1.48
N HIS A 130 -9.48 -13.52 -2.25
CA HIS A 130 -10.03 -14.44 -3.25
C HIS A 130 -9.25 -14.50 -4.57
N ASN A 131 -8.52 -13.44 -4.90
CA ASN A 131 -7.96 -13.30 -6.25
C ASN A 131 -6.43 -13.12 -6.30
N ALA A 132 -5.76 -13.03 -5.18
CA ALA A 132 -4.31 -12.82 -5.16
C ALA A 132 -3.55 -14.03 -5.73
N PRO A 133 -2.42 -13.78 -6.41
CA PRO A 133 -1.59 -14.87 -6.94
C PRO A 133 -0.66 -15.49 -5.90
N CYS A 134 -0.72 -15.04 -4.65
CA CYS A 134 0.18 -15.45 -3.58
C CYS A 134 -0.56 -15.51 -2.25
N ASP A 135 0.15 -15.83 -1.19
CA ASP A 135 -0.40 -15.80 0.16
C ASP A 135 -0.83 -14.38 0.54
N VAL A 136 -1.87 -14.29 1.34
CA VAL A 136 -2.41 -13.01 1.79
C VAL A 136 -2.48 -13.02 3.30
N LEU A 137 -1.94 -11.96 3.90
CA LEU A 137 -2.11 -11.72 5.34
C LEU A 137 -3.10 -10.58 5.51
N VAL A 138 -4.15 -10.85 6.27
CA VAL A 138 -5.11 -9.83 6.64
C VAL A 138 -4.76 -9.36 8.05
N VAL A 139 -4.34 -8.11 8.17
CA VAL A 139 -3.94 -7.53 9.44
C VAL A 139 -5.16 -6.94 10.12
N LYS A 140 -5.36 -7.29 11.39
CA LYS A 140 -6.42 -6.69 12.17
C LYS A 140 -5.97 -5.29 12.59
N THR A 141 -6.52 -4.28 11.92
CA THR A 141 -6.12 -2.89 12.10
C THR A 141 -7.10 -2.10 12.96
N ALA A 142 -8.32 -2.60 13.13
CA ALA A 142 -9.32 -2.00 14.01
C ALA A 142 -9.72 -2.98 15.07
N SER A 143 -9.87 -2.48 16.28
CA SER A 143 -10.30 -3.27 17.45
C SER A 143 -11.80 -3.51 17.48
#